data_d3b4551162e2487468125dd36ba44ce1
#
_entry.id   d3b4551162e2487468125dd36ba44ce1
#
_cell.length_a   1.000
_cell.length_b   1.000
_cell.length_c   1.000
_cell.angle_alpha   90.00
_cell.angle_beta   90.00
_cell.angle_gamma   90.00
#
_symmetry.space_group_name_H-M   'P 1'
#
loop_
_entity.id
_entity.type
_entity.pdbx_description
1 polymer ?
#
loop_
_entity_poly.entity_id
_entity_poly.type
_entity_poly.pdbx_seq_one_letter_code
_entity_poly.pdbx_strand_id
1 'polypeptide(L)'
;MSDEPYGVTIIFDDNGSEGLLVTSLGNNLYRLEETSFLGEARYHDIIEAEIQGDGSLRFVGVVTPSALKTSSLFLGKELIESPRLSAFLEKVMAVGGNWEKLFESFLILHLPADQESSLLPEFNTLVSDLTRRASQS
;
A
#
# COMPACT_ATOMS: atom_id res chain seq x y z
N MET A 1 -6.83 -7.33 24.62
CA MET A 1 -6.24 -7.87 23.38
C MET A 1 -5.92 -6.71 22.45
N SER A 2 -4.71 -6.68 21.94
CA SER A 2 -4.27 -5.56 21.11
C SER A 2 -4.61 -5.84 19.66
N ASP A 3 -5.32 -4.89 19.01
CA ASP A 3 -5.57 -4.91 17.58
C ASP A 3 -4.52 -4.07 16.82
N GLU A 4 -3.37 -3.81 17.47
CA GLU A 4 -2.34 -3.00 16.87
C GLU A 4 -1.56 -3.78 15.81
N PRO A 5 -1.18 -3.12 14.71
CA PRO A 5 -0.34 -3.75 13.70
C PRO A 5 1.02 -4.15 14.27
N TYR A 6 1.56 -5.24 13.75
CA TYR A 6 2.90 -5.69 14.13
C TYR A 6 3.60 -6.27 12.90
N GLY A 7 4.92 -6.25 12.92
CA GLY A 7 5.74 -6.81 11.84
C GLY A 7 5.87 -8.31 11.99
N VAL A 8 5.71 -9.02 10.88
CA VAL A 8 5.87 -10.48 10.87
C VAL A 8 6.42 -10.90 9.52
N THR A 9 7.16 -12.01 9.50
CA THR A 9 7.63 -12.59 8.24
C THR A 9 6.52 -13.46 7.66
N ILE A 10 6.16 -13.19 6.41
CA ILE A 10 5.17 -14.00 5.70
C ILE A 10 5.90 -14.79 4.60
N ILE A 11 5.67 -16.09 4.58
CA ILE A 11 6.28 -17.00 3.61
C ILE A 11 5.26 -17.24 2.50
N PHE A 12 5.64 -16.94 1.26
CA PHE A 12 4.79 -17.06 0.07
C PHE A 12 5.22 -18.26 -0.80
N ASP A 13 5.49 -19.39 -0.18
CA ASP A 13 5.88 -20.61 -0.88
C ASP A 13 7.05 -20.35 -1.86
N ASP A 14 6.82 -20.57 -3.17
CA ASP A 14 7.89 -20.46 -4.16
C ASP A 14 8.35 -19.03 -4.41
N ASN A 15 7.59 -18.03 -3.95
CA ASN A 15 7.93 -16.62 -4.16
C ASN A 15 8.82 -16.05 -3.07
N GLY A 16 9.17 -16.86 -2.06
CA GLY A 16 10.05 -16.41 -0.99
C GLY A 16 9.26 -15.87 0.21
N SER A 17 9.91 -15.01 0.96
CA SER A 17 9.32 -14.46 2.18
C SER A 17 9.59 -12.97 2.27
N GLU A 18 8.74 -12.26 3.03
CA GLU A 18 8.92 -10.83 3.21
C GLU A 18 8.36 -10.41 4.57
N GLY A 19 8.98 -9.39 5.18
CA GLY A 19 8.47 -8.81 6.43
C GLY A 19 7.36 -7.83 6.11
N LEU A 20 6.20 -8.02 6.71
CA LEU A 20 5.04 -7.18 6.47
C LEU A 20 4.37 -6.79 7.79
N LEU A 21 3.77 -5.61 7.80
CA LEU A 21 2.94 -5.17 8.90
C LEU A 21 1.53 -5.76 8.73
N VAL A 22 1.02 -6.39 9.78
CA VAL A 22 -0.31 -7.01 9.75
C VAL A 22 -1.06 -6.72 11.04
N THR A 23 -2.38 -6.81 10.98
CA THR A 23 -3.24 -6.82 12.17
C THR A 23 -3.90 -8.19 12.26
N SER A 24 -3.75 -8.87 13.39
CA SER A 24 -4.39 -10.16 13.60
C SER A 24 -5.89 -9.97 13.82
N LEU A 25 -6.70 -10.74 13.11
CA LEU A 25 -8.16 -10.73 13.25
C LEU A 25 -8.68 -11.98 13.95
N GLY A 26 -7.78 -12.87 14.38
CA GLY A 26 -8.17 -14.16 14.96
C GLY A 26 -8.44 -15.20 13.89
N ASN A 27 -8.50 -16.47 14.27
CA ASN A 27 -8.83 -17.58 13.38
C ASN A 27 -7.94 -17.69 12.15
N ASN A 28 -6.63 -17.40 12.33
CA ASN A 28 -5.65 -17.41 11.24
C ASN A 28 -5.90 -16.40 10.14
N LEU A 29 -6.65 -15.33 10.47
CA LEU A 29 -6.93 -14.24 9.55
C LEU A 29 -6.11 -13.02 9.94
N TYR A 30 -5.58 -12.33 8.94
CA TYR A 30 -4.74 -11.15 9.12
C TYR A 30 -5.07 -10.12 8.07
N ARG A 31 -5.15 -8.86 8.47
CA ARG A 31 -5.29 -7.76 7.52
C ARG A 31 -3.91 -7.18 7.27
N LEU A 32 -3.54 -7.04 6.01
CA LEU A 32 -2.26 -6.44 5.65
C LEU A 32 -2.33 -4.93 5.84
N GLU A 33 -1.34 -4.38 6.53
CA GLU A 33 -1.24 -2.93 6.74
C GLU A 33 -0.24 -2.30 5.79
N GLU A 34 0.28 -3.07 4.84
CA GLU A 34 1.11 -2.59 3.73
C GLU A 34 0.99 -3.57 2.55
N THR A 35 1.36 -3.09 1.36
CA THR A 35 1.28 -3.91 0.15
C THR A 35 2.46 -4.87 0.05
N SER A 36 2.19 -6.13 -0.29
CA SER A 36 3.24 -7.12 -0.49
C SER A 36 4.03 -6.79 -1.75
N PHE A 37 5.35 -6.72 -1.62
CA PHE A 37 6.23 -6.49 -2.75
C PHE A 37 6.29 -7.72 -3.66
N LEU A 38 6.14 -8.92 -3.08
CA LEU A 38 6.15 -10.17 -3.84
C LEU A 38 4.84 -10.42 -4.59
N GLY A 39 3.85 -9.53 -4.44
CA GLY A 39 2.73 -9.44 -5.36
C GLY A 39 1.52 -10.32 -5.07
N GLU A 40 1.54 -11.07 -3.97
CA GLU A 40 0.45 -12.00 -3.69
C GLU A 40 -0.74 -11.36 -2.96
N ALA A 41 -0.53 -10.21 -2.31
CA ALA A 41 -1.56 -9.55 -1.54
C ALA A 41 -1.29 -8.05 -1.48
N ARG A 42 -2.33 -7.27 -1.19
CA ARG A 42 -2.26 -5.80 -1.20
C ARG A 42 -2.68 -5.23 0.13
N TYR A 43 -2.40 -3.93 0.30
CA TYR A 43 -2.82 -3.16 1.48
C TYR A 43 -4.32 -3.39 1.75
N HIS A 44 -4.63 -3.73 2.99
CA HIS A 44 -5.97 -4.00 3.53
C HIS A 44 -6.64 -5.27 2.99
N ASP A 45 -5.95 -6.09 2.21
CA ASP A 45 -6.45 -7.44 1.96
C ASP A 45 -6.49 -8.21 3.28
N ILE A 46 -7.53 -9.01 3.46
CA ILE A 46 -7.59 -9.96 4.57
C ILE A 46 -7.14 -11.30 4.04
N ILE A 47 -6.07 -11.82 4.63
CA ILE A 47 -5.48 -13.09 4.20
C ILE A 47 -5.66 -14.15 5.28
N GLU A 48 -5.64 -15.40 4.83
CA GLU A 48 -5.49 -16.53 5.73
C GLU A 48 -4.02 -16.94 5.71
N ALA A 49 -3.45 -17.20 6.90
CA ALA A 49 -2.07 -17.64 7.02
C ALA A 49 -1.92 -18.53 8.25
N GLU A 50 -1.01 -19.50 8.17
CA GLU A 50 -0.76 -20.44 9.25
C GLU A 50 0.48 -20.04 10.04
N ILE A 51 0.37 -20.00 11.36
CA ILE A 51 1.51 -19.70 12.23
C ILE A 51 2.46 -20.87 12.22
N GLN A 52 3.75 -20.60 11.94
CA GLN A 52 4.80 -21.59 11.97
C GLN A 52 5.48 -21.64 13.35
N GLY A 53 6.29 -22.65 13.59
CA GLY A 53 6.94 -22.82 14.89
C GLY A 53 7.89 -21.70 15.28
N ASP A 54 8.42 -20.96 14.32
CA ASP A 54 9.31 -19.82 14.56
C ASP A 54 8.58 -18.48 14.66
N GLY A 55 7.25 -18.49 14.60
CA GLY A 55 6.44 -17.27 14.66
C GLY A 55 6.15 -16.64 13.31
N SER A 56 6.75 -17.11 12.23
CA SER A 56 6.43 -16.63 10.89
C SER A 56 5.05 -17.14 10.47
N LEU A 57 4.51 -16.54 9.39
CA LEU A 57 3.22 -16.95 8.84
C LEU A 57 3.43 -17.55 7.46
N ARG A 58 2.75 -18.65 7.18
CA ARG A 58 2.73 -19.22 5.84
C ARG A 58 1.45 -18.79 5.16
N PHE A 59 1.57 -18.07 4.06
CA PHE A 59 0.43 -17.54 3.31
C PHE A 59 -0.40 -18.68 2.72
N VAL A 60 -1.71 -18.63 2.94
CA VAL A 60 -2.65 -19.60 2.36
C VAL A 60 -3.41 -18.96 1.20
N GLY A 61 -3.93 -17.76 1.37
CA GLY A 61 -4.65 -17.08 0.31
C GLY A 61 -5.33 -15.81 0.78
N VAL A 62 -5.81 -15.03 -0.17
CA VAL A 62 -6.61 -13.84 0.13
C VAL A 62 -8.04 -14.29 0.34
N VAL A 63 -8.60 -13.96 1.52
CA VAL A 63 -9.97 -14.31 1.87
C VAL A 63 -10.93 -13.20 1.47
N THR A 64 -10.56 -11.95 1.79
CA THR A 64 -11.38 -10.79 1.43
C THR A 64 -10.47 -9.76 0.78
N PRO A 65 -10.61 -9.52 -0.54
CA PRO A 65 -9.83 -8.48 -1.20
C PRO A 65 -10.15 -7.11 -0.64
N SER A 66 -9.14 -6.23 -0.64
CA SER A 66 -9.31 -4.85 -0.22
C SER A 66 -10.36 -4.14 -1.07
N ALA A 67 -11.17 -3.29 -0.44
CA ALA A 67 -12.11 -2.43 -1.15
C ALA A 67 -11.41 -1.23 -1.78
N LEU A 68 -10.14 -1.00 -1.46
CA LEU A 68 -9.39 0.12 -2.00
C LEU A 68 -8.81 -0.22 -3.36
N LYS A 69 -8.79 0.78 -4.26
CA LYS A 69 -8.16 0.66 -5.56
C LYS A 69 -6.71 1.13 -5.44
N THR A 70 -5.79 0.33 -5.98
CA THR A 70 -4.36 0.60 -5.86
C THR A 70 -3.81 1.10 -7.19
N SER A 71 -3.07 2.20 -7.14
CA SER A 71 -2.33 2.75 -8.29
C SER A 71 -0.89 2.99 -7.84
N SER A 72 0.07 2.69 -8.70
CA SER A 72 1.47 2.86 -8.35
C SER A 72 2.21 3.58 -9.47
N LEU A 73 3.23 4.35 -9.10
CA LEU A 73 3.97 5.16 -10.06
C LEU A 73 5.38 5.46 -9.54
N PHE A 74 6.37 5.41 -10.44
CA PHE A 74 7.69 5.93 -10.12
C PHE A 74 7.69 7.43 -10.29
N LEU A 75 8.15 8.13 -9.24
CA LEU A 75 8.32 9.58 -9.27
C LEU A 75 9.77 9.91 -8.99
N GLY A 76 10.30 10.94 -9.65
CA GLY A 76 11.62 11.42 -9.30
C GLY A 76 11.63 11.96 -7.88
N LYS A 77 12.83 12.01 -7.27
CA LYS A 77 12.97 12.48 -5.89
C LYS A 77 12.37 13.86 -5.69
N GLU A 78 12.56 14.75 -6.67
CA GLU A 78 12.04 16.12 -6.59
C GLU A 78 10.51 16.16 -6.54
N LEU A 79 9.86 15.28 -7.33
CA LEU A 79 8.40 15.22 -7.34
C LEU A 79 7.87 14.65 -6.03
N ILE A 80 8.53 13.61 -5.51
CA ILE A 80 8.05 12.94 -4.31
C ILE A 80 8.18 13.82 -3.07
N GLU A 81 9.09 14.79 -3.10
CA GLU A 81 9.28 15.75 -2.01
C GLU A 81 8.49 17.04 -2.21
N SER A 82 7.72 17.16 -3.29
CA SER A 82 6.96 18.37 -3.59
C SER A 82 5.88 18.65 -2.54
N PRO A 83 5.77 19.90 -2.07
CA PRO A 83 4.67 20.28 -1.16
C PRO A 83 3.28 20.08 -1.78
N ARG A 84 3.15 20.22 -3.10
CA ARG A 84 1.89 19.97 -3.79
C ARG A 84 1.49 18.50 -3.70
N LEU A 85 2.48 17.59 -3.82
CA LEU A 85 2.21 16.18 -3.67
C LEU A 85 1.81 15.86 -2.22
N SER A 86 2.52 16.43 -1.24
CA SER A 86 2.17 16.23 0.17
C SER A 86 0.74 16.67 0.46
N ALA A 87 0.31 17.81 -0.09
CA ALA A 87 -1.07 18.29 0.09
C ALA A 87 -2.09 17.34 -0.53
N PHE A 88 -1.77 16.78 -1.70
CA PHE A 88 -2.63 15.79 -2.35
C PHE A 88 -2.73 14.52 -1.49
N LEU A 89 -1.62 14.05 -0.94
CA LEU A 89 -1.60 12.85 -0.11
C LEU A 89 -2.41 13.03 1.19
N GLU A 90 -2.39 14.24 1.76
CA GLU A 90 -3.24 14.56 2.91
C GLU A 90 -4.72 14.46 2.52
N LYS A 91 -5.07 14.90 1.31
CA LYS A 91 -6.43 14.80 0.80
C LYS A 91 -6.85 13.34 0.65
N VAL A 92 -5.95 12.50 0.16
CA VAL A 92 -6.19 11.06 0.05
C VAL A 92 -6.52 10.46 1.43
N MET A 93 -5.73 10.80 2.44
CA MET A 93 -5.97 10.32 3.80
C MET A 93 -7.32 10.81 4.34
N ALA A 94 -7.68 12.05 4.02
CA ALA A 94 -8.92 12.65 4.53
C ALA A 94 -10.17 11.95 4.01
N VAL A 95 -10.11 11.32 2.83
CA VAL A 95 -11.27 10.62 2.25
C VAL A 95 -11.24 9.11 2.52
N GLY A 96 -10.36 8.65 3.40
CA GLY A 96 -10.30 7.25 3.79
C GLY A 96 -9.34 6.40 2.97
N GLY A 97 -8.53 7.01 2.13
CA GLY A 97 -7.46 6.33 1.41
C GLY A 97 -6.18 6.28 2.21
N ASN A 98 -5.13 5.82 1.57
CA ASN A 98 -3.80 5.79 2.17
C ASN A 98 -2.77 5.77 1.04
N TRP A 99 -1.50 5.85 1.41
CA TRP A 99 -0.42 5.80 0.44
C TRP A 99 0.83 5.19 1.08
N GLU A 100 1.70 4.65 0.23
CA GLU A 100 2.97 4.08 0.65
C GLU A 100 4.07 4.61 -0.26
N LYS A 101 5.25 4.83 0.31
CA LYS A 101 6.42 5.25 -0.44
C LYS A 101 7.50 4.19 -0.27
N LEU A 102 7.96 3.64 -1.39
CA LEU A 102 9.01 2.61 -1.39
C LEU A 102 10.24 3.14 -2.13
N PHE A 103 11.40 2.81 -1.60
CA PHE A 103 12.69 3.13 -2.24
C PHE A 103 12.84 4.60 -2.62
N GLU A 104 12.21 5.50 -1.86
CA GLU A 104 12.28 6.95 -2.02
C GLU A 104 11.67 7.50 -3.31
N SER A 105 11.30 6.66 -4.29
CA SER A 105 10.80 7.12 -5.57
C SER A 105 9.57 6.40 -6.08
N PHE A 106 9.13 5.36 -5.40
CA PHE A 106 7.96 4.58 -5.82
C PHE A 106 6.79 4.89 -4.90
N LEU A 107 5.72 5.43 -5.48
CA LEU A 107 4.52 5.81 -4.72
C LEU A 107 3.37 4.87 -5.03
N ILE A 108 2.73 4.38 -4.00
CA ILE A 108 1.54 3.53 -4.11
C ILE A 108 0.38 4.27 -3.47
N LEU A 109 -0.71 4.46 -4.22
CA LEU A 109 -1.93 5.09 -3.73
C LEU A 109 -3.00 4.04 -3.53
N HIS A 110 -3.69 4.12 -2.40
CA HIS A 110 -4.85 3.28 -2.09
C HIS A 110 -6.06 4.19 -1.97
N LEU A 111 -6.95 4.15 -2.95
CA LEU A 111 -8.09 5.06 -3.03
C LEU A 111 -9.40 4.32 -2.84
N PRO A 112 -10.35 4.86 -2.05
CA PRO A 112 -11.70 4.29 -2.01
C PRO A 112 -12.28 4.26 -3.41
N ALA A 113 -13.00 3.19 -3.74
CA ALA A 113 -13.52 2.98 -5.09
C ALA A 113 -14.41 4.15 -5.55
N ASP A 114 -15.16 4.75 -4.63
CA ASP A 114 -16.05 5.87 -4.94
C ASP A 114 -15.30 7.20 -5.10
N GLN A 115 -14.03 7.27 -4.71
CA GLN A 115 -13.21 8.48 -4.85
C GLN A 115 -12.20 8.38 -5.98
N GLU A 116 -12.01 7.18 -6.54
CA GLU A 116 -11.00 6.97 -7.57
C GLU A 116 -11.22 7.84 -8.80
N SER A 117 -12.47 7.95 -9.25
CA SER A 117 -12.81 8.72 -10.44
C SER A 117 -12.55 10.21 -10.29
N SER A 118 -12.54 10.73 -9.05
CA SER A 118 -12.20 12.14 -8.78
C SER A 118 -10.72 12.34 -8.56
N LEU A 119 -10.09 11.45 -7.80
CA LEU A 119 -8.72 11.66 -7.32
C LEU A 119 -7.66 11.26 -8.34
N LEU A 120 -7.88 10.22 -9.15
CA LEU A 120 -6.91 9.80 -10.15
C LEU A 120 -6.65 10.88 -11.21
N PRO A 121 -7.69 11.52 -11.81
CA PRO A 121 -7.43 12.61 -12.73
C PRO A 121 -6.68 13.78 -12.10
N GLU A 122 -7.00 14.11 -10.84
CA GLU A 122 -6.31 15.17 -10.11
C GLU A 122 -4.85 14.81 -9.91
N PHE A 123 -4.56 13.56 -9.52
CA PHE A 123 -3.20 13.07 -9.34
C PHE A 123 -2.43 13.12 -10.66
N ASN A 124 -3.03 12.65 -11.75
CA ASN A 124 -2.38 12.65 -13.06
C ASN A 124 -2.04 14.05 -13.53
N THR A 125 -2.94 15.01 -13.30
CA THR A 125 -2.70 16.42 -13.62
C THR A 125 -1.55 16.97 -12.79
N LEU A 126 -1.54 16.68 -11.49
CA LEU A 126 -0.47 17.11 -10.60
C LEU A 126 0.89 16.58 -11.04
N VAL A 127 0.97 15.29 -11.36
CA VAL A 127 2.21 14.67 -11.80
C VAL A 127 2.68 15.28 -13.12
N SER A 128 1.76 15.50 -14.06
CA SER A 128 2.09 16.14 -15.35
C SER A 128 2.65 17.54 -15.15
N ASP A 129 2.02 18.33 -14.27
CA ASP A 129 2.48 19.70 -13.99
C ASP A 129 3.87 19.72 -13.37
N LEU A 130 4.11 18.85 -12.38
CA LEU A 130 5.40 18.79 -11.71
C LEU A 130 6.49 18.28 -12.63
N THR A 131 6.19 17.32 -13.49
CA THR A 131 7.15 16.78 -14.47
C THR A 131 7.52 17.84 -15.47
N ARG A 132 6.54 18.63 -15.94
CA ARG A 132 6.80 19.71 -16.88
C ARG A 132 7.69 20.79 -16.29
N ARG A 133 7.44 21.18 -15.03
CA ARG A 133 8.28 22.16 -14.33
C ARG A 133 9.70 21.66 -14.15
N ALA A 134 9.87 20.41 -13.77
CA ALA A 134 11.19 19.81 -13.59
C ALA A 134 11.99 19.82 -14.88
N SER A 135 11.35 19.58 -16.04
CA SER A 135 12.04 19.55 -17.33
C SER A 135 12.36 20.95 -17.88
N GLN A 136 11.78 22.00 -17.29
CA GLN A 136 12.03 23.38 -17.71
C GLN A 136 13.09 24.09 -16.88
N SER A 137 13.59 23.44 -15.84
CA SER A 137 14.56 24.05 -14.94
C SER A 137 16.00 23.83 -15.35
#